data_80df2a80eead7daf09de13e784cb2daa
#
_entry.id   80df2a80eead7daf09de13e784cb2daa
#
_cell.length_a   1.000
_cell.length_b   1.000
_cell.length_c   1.000
_cell.angle_alpha   90.00
_cell.angle_beta   90.00
_cell.angle_gamma   90.00
#
_symmetry.space_group_name_H-M   'P 1'
#
loop_
_entity.id
_entity.type
_entity.pdbx_description
1 polymer ?
#
loop_
_entity_poly.entity_id
_entity_poly.type
_entity_poly.pdbx_seq_one_letter_code
_entity_poly.pdbx_strand_id
1 'polypeptide(L)'
;MIFNEEHKSQPITKLQVNDAFKKIRANKGSAGVDGITIETVSSNPRKYLYPLWNRMTSGSYFPKPVRQVLIPKGNGKMRPLGIPTVLDRVAQQVIATELENDVDKHFSPNSFGYRPNKSAHQAIEQCRINCMKSSWVIDLDIKGFFDNIDHELLLKSVAHYTQKKHILLYVKRWTEAAVELPDGTIKHPQGKGTPQGGVISPVLANIFMDIVFDKWISKRNPDNSFERYADDIIVHCKNIKEALRLLEAIKERFRTCKLELNREKTKIVYCRRNQKRQPPFKVRYQKFDFLGYTFKPRMEMKGGKMRMGFSPAISQKSVSRITVELFKMKVHRWVHFPLSKIAALLRLKIRGWLNYYGVFRKSEMRRLFKVLNQRLVKWVRNKYKRFKRKHWYYALKHLKGIAKSYPNMFEHWKYEGFRPC
;
A
#
# COMPACT_ATOMS: atom_id res chain seq x y z
N MET A 1 35.09 31.05 3.54
CA MET A 1 34.67 30.97 4.96
C MET A 1 34.16 29.55 5.21
N ILE A 2 34.96 28.75 5.87
CA ILE A 2 34.57 27.41 6.37
C ILE A 2 33.73 27.69 7.61
N PHE A 3 32.43 27.56 7.50
CA PHE A 3 31.54 27.63 8.67
C PHE A 3 31.78 26.37 9.48
N ASN A 4 32.40 26.52 10.63
CA ASN A 4 32.55 25.45 11.62
C ASN A 4 31.17 24.89 11.98
N GLU A 5 30.92 23.63 11.70
CA GLU A 5 29.65 22.94 12.01
C GLU A 5 29.49 22.65 13.52
N GLU A 6 30.56 22.91 14.31
CA GLU A 6 30.69 22.53 15.74
C GLU A 6 29.74 23.26 16.72
N HIS A 7 29.05 24.29 16.29
CA HIS A 7 28.16 25.09 17.19
C HIS A 7 26.66 24.92 16.96
N LYS A 8 26.22 23.94 16.16
CA LYS A 8 24.78 23.74 15.94
C LYS A 8 24.27 22.62 16.83
N SER A 9 23.15 22.87 17.54
CA SER A 9 22.59 21.98 18.55
C SER A 9 22.09 20.62 18.03
N GLN A 10 21.77 20.55 16.72
CA GLN A 10 21.28 19.29 16.09
C GLN A 10 22.18 18.86 14.92
N PRO A 11 22.55 17.56 14.84
CA PRO A 11 23.51 17.05 13.84
C PRO A 11 22.84 16.80 12.48
N ILE A 12 22.28 17.85 11.87
CA ILE A 12 21.64 17.79 10.57
C ILE A 12 22.47 18.59 9.55
N THR A 13 22.92 17.93 8.47
CA THR A 13 23.76 18.55 7.45
C THR A 13 22.94 19.14 6.30
N LYS A 14 23.53 20.12 5.59
CA LYS A 14 22.95 20.67 4.34
C LYS A 14 22.76 19.60 3.27
N LEU A 15 23.69 18.61 3.23
CA LEU A 15 23.63 17.51 2.29
C LEU A 15 22.38 16.64 2.52
N GLN A 16 22.10 16.28 3.77
CA GLN A 16 20.88 15.51 4.12
C GLN A 16 19.61 16.23 3.68
N VAL A 17 19.49 17.55 3.88
CA VAL A 17 18.33 18.34 3.44
C VAL A 17 18.22 18.37 1.90
N ASN A 18 19.33 18.52 1.21
CA ASN A 18 19.33 18.50 -0.26
C ASN A 18 18.95 17.13 -0.83
N ASP A 19 19.47 16.04 -0.27
CA ASP A 19 19.14 14.68 -0.71
C ASP A 19 17.69 14.30 -0.37
N ALA A 20 17.18 14.75 0.78
CA ALA A 20 15.77 14.66 1.11
C ALA A 20 14.89 15.39 0.08
N PHE A 21 15.27 16.61 -0.32
CA PHE A 21 14.55 17.34 -1.36
C PHE A 21 14.57 16.62 -2.71
N LYS A 22 15.69 16.03 -3.13
CA LYS A 22 15.77 15.22 -4.35
C LYS A 22 14.74 14.07 -4.33
N LYS A 23 14.63 13.35 -3.19
CA LYS A 23 13.62 12.28 -3.00
C LYS A 23 12.19 12.83 -3.10
N ILE A 24 11.89 13.94 -2.43
CA ILE A 24 10.55 14.57 -2.48
C ILE A 24 10.20 15.03 -3.90
N ARG A 25 11.17 15.62 -4.62
CA ARG A 25 10.98 16.02 -6.03
C ARG A 25 10.67 14.83 -6.94
N ALA A 26 11.37 13.72 -6.78
CA ALA A 26 11.15 12.50 -7.56
C ALA A 26 9.74 11.90 -7.33
N ASN A 27 9.24 11.96 -6.09
CA ASN A 27 7.92 11.45 -5.72
C ASN A 27 6.77 12.35 -6.16
N LYS A 28 7.06 13.61 -6.57
CA LYS A 28 6.07 14.63 -6.94
C LYS A 28 5.10 14.93 -5.77
N GLY A 29 3.96 15.51 -6.07
CA GLY A 29 2.90 15.76 -5.10
C GLY A 29 2.46 17.23 -5.06
N SER A 30 1.29 17.47 -4.47
CA SER A 30 0.65 18.80 -4.39
C SER A 30 1.31 19.69 -3.33
N ALA A 31 1.10 21.01 -3.43
CA ALA A 31 1.44 21.97 -2.39
C ALA A 31 0.63 21.74 -1.10
N GLY A 32 1.17 22.13 0.04
CA GLY A 32 0.47 22.17 1.33
C GLY A 32 -0.39 23.42 1.50
N VAL A 33 -0.60 23.84 2.75
CA VAL A 33 -1.37 25.03 3.13
C VAL A 33 -0.73 26.34 2.65
N ASP A 34 0.59 26.35 2.43
CA ASP A 34 1.35 27.54 2.02
C ASP A 34 1.38 27.78 0.51
N GLY A 35 0.75 26.90 -0.29
CA GLY A 35 0.72 27.00 -1.74
C GLY A 35 2.09 26.80 -2.44
N ILE A 36 3.18 26.55 -1.69
CA ILE A 36 4.52 26.36 -2.25
C ILE A 36 4.60 25.01 -2.93
N THR A 37 4.87 25.00 -4.25
CA THR A 37 4.99 23.77 -5.05
C THR A 37 6.43 23.25 -5.07
N ILE A 38 6.62 22.03 -5.54
CA ILE A 38 7.96 21.45 -5.78
C ILE A 38 8.73 22.26 -6.82
N GLU A 39 8.05 22.74 -7.86
CA GLU A 39 8.61 23.57 -8.92
C GLU A 39 9.12 24.91 -8.36
N THR A 40 8.34 25.55 -7.47
CA THR A 40 8.73 26.77 -6.78
C THR A 40 10.00 26.59 -5.95
N VAL A 41 10.12 25.47 -5.22
CA VAL A 41 11.36 25.17 -4.47
C VAL A 41 12.51 24.85 -5.43
N SER A 42 12.23 24.13 -6.53
CA SER A 42 13.25 23.74 -7.52
C SER A 42 13.84 24.94 -8.28
N SER A 43 13.05 26.01 -8.51
CA SER A 43 13.53 27.21 -9.20
C SER A 43 14.53 28.04 -8.36
N ASN A 44 14.42 28.00 -7.03
CA ASN A 44 15.37 28.67 -6.13
C ASN A 44 15.59 27.85 -4.84
N PRO A 45 16.31 26.72 -4.90
CA PRO A 45 16.48 25.83 -3.76
C PRO A 45 17.13 26.52 -2.55
N ARG A 46 18.13 27.40 -2.78
CA ARG A 46 18.83 28.10 -1.69
C ARG A 46 17.91 28.95 -0.83
N LYS A 47 16.95 29.64 -1.45
CA LYS A 47 15.95 30.47 -0.76
C LYS A 47 15.10 29.69 0.23
N TYR A 48 14.78 28.42 -0.08
CA TYR A 48 13.88 27.59 0.70
C TYR A 48 14.60 26.59 1.60
N LEU A 49 15.64 25.90 1.09
CA LEU A 49 16.30 24.81 1.81
C LEU A 49 17.30 25.30 2.84
N TYR A 50 17.95 26.45 2.61
CA TYR A 50 18.91 27.00 3.57
C TYR A 50 18.23 27.47 4.88
N PRO A 51 17.13 28.25 4.85
CA PRO A 51 16.39 28.57 6.07
C PRO A 51 15.80 27.32 6.76
N LEU A 52 15.34 26.32 6.00
CA LEU A 52 14.86 25.08 6.55
C LEU A 52 15.98 24.38 7.34
N TRP A 53 17.14 24.20 6.71
CA TRP A 53 18.30 23.60 7.35
C TRP A 53 18.72 24.35 8.63
N ASN A 54 18.80 25.68 8.59
CA ASN A 54 19.12 26.49 9.76
C ASN A 54 18.16 26.28 10.92
N ARG A 55 16.84 26.28 10.64
CA ARG A 55 15.82 26.04 11.67
C ARG A 55 15.86 24.62 12.20
N MET A 56 16.11 23.63 11.35
CA MET A 56 16.24 22.24 11.81
C MET A 56 17.49 22.05 12.69
N THR A 57 18.62 22.62 12.32
CA THR A 57 19.88 22.51 13.11
C THR A 57 19.86 23.29 14.41
N SER A 58 19.15 24.42 14.49
CA SER A 58 18.94 25.18 15.73
C SER A 58 17.84 24.62 16.62
N GLY A 59 17.09 23.63 16.14
CA GLY A 59 15.93 23.14 16.85
C GLY A 59 14.70 24.05 16.83
N SER A 60 14.72 25.17 16.04
CA SER A 60 13.62 26.14 15.95
C SER A 60 12.61 25.83 14.82
N TYR A 61 12.73 24.71 14.12
CA TYR A 61 11.77 24.33 13.09
C TYR A 61 10.47 23.81 13.70
N PHE A 62 9.34 24.41 13.32
CA PHE A 62 7.99 23.94 13.63
C PHE A 62 7.24 23.65 12.33
N PRO A 63 6.49 22.53 12.26
CA PRO A 63 5.67 22.21 11.10
C PRO A 63 4.51 23.20 10.96
N LYS A 64 4.15 23.51 9.71
CA LYS A 64 2.90 24.21 9.40
C LYS A 64 1.71 23.23 9.50
N PRO A 65 0.47 23.73 9.59
CA PRO A 65 -0.71 22.87 9.55
C PRO A 65 -0.71 21.94 8.33
N VAL A 66 -1.19 20.72 8.51
CA VAL A 66 -1.31 19.74 7.44
C VAL A 66 -2.65 19.94 6.73
N ARG A 67 -2.66 20.19 5.42
CA ARG A 67 -3.88 20.37 4.64
C ARG A 67 -4.61 19.05 4.45
N GLN A 68 -5.84 18.95 4.93
CA GLN A 68 -6.66 17.76 4.75
C GLN A 68 -7.40 17.78 3.41
N VAL A 69 -7.36 16.64 2.70
CA VAL A 69 -8.15 16.39 1.48
C VAL A 69 -8.91 15.09 1.65
N LEU A 70 -10.17 15.06 1.27
CA LEU A 70 -11.01 13.88 1.34
C LEU A 70 -10.92 13.09 0.03
N ILE A 71 -10.47 11.83 0.12
CA ILE A 71 -10.36 10.91 -1.03
C ILE A 71 -11.45 9.84 -0.94
N PRO A 72 -12.21 9.57 -2.04
CA PRO A 72 -13.24 8.54 -2.03
C PRO A 72 -12.65 7.13 -1.78
N LYS A 73 -13.19 6.41 -0.80
CA LYS A 73 -13.01 4.96 -0.65
C LYS A 73 -14.01 4.25 -1.57
N GLY A 74 -13.62 3.07 -2.10
CA GLY A 74 -14.46 2.31 -3.04
C GLY A 74 -15.84 1.81 -2.51
N ASN A 75 -16.20 2.17 -1.29
CA ASN A 75 -17.47 1.83 -0.63
C ASN A 75 -18.33 3.08 -0.30
N GLY A 76 -18.11 4.19 -1.00
CA GLY A 76 -18.83 5.46 -0.79
C GLY A 76 -18.36 6.27 0.42
N LYS A 77 -17.49 5.75 1.28
CA LYS A 77 -16.91 6.49 2.40
C LYS A 77 -15.72 7.34 1.91
N MET A 78 -15.48 8.45 2.57
CA MET A 78 -14.31 9.29 2.34
C MET A 78 -13.16 8.90 3.27
N ARG A 79 -11.92 9.07 2.80
CA ARG A 79 -10.71 8.91 3.58
C ARG A 79 -10.01 10.25 3.69
N PRO A 80 -9.76 10.78 4.89
CA PRO A 80 -8.93 11.97 5.04
C PRO A 80 -7.48 11.65 4.67
N LEU A 81 -6.87 12.49 3.85
CA LEU A 81 -5.45 12.46 3.52
C LEU A 81 -4.85 13.80 3.92
N GLY A 82 -3.79 13.78 4.72
CA GLY A 82 -3.04 14.96 5.08
C GLY A 82 -1.96 15.26 4.04
N ILE A 83 -1.85 16.52 3.62
CA ILE A 83 -0.81 17.00 2.71
C ILE A 83 0.05 18.01 3.46
N PRO A 84 1.21 17.60 4.01
CA PRO A 84 2.18 18.54 4.60
C PRO A 84 2.75 19.47 3.53
N THR A 85 3.29 20.63 3.93
CA THR A 85 4.00 21.52 3.00
C THR A 85 5.21 20.80 2.36
N VAL A 86 5.69 21.32 1.23
CA VAL A 86 6.88 20.74 0.58
C VAL A 86 8.09 20.75 1.52
N LEU A 87 8.29 21.85 2.23
CA LEU A 87 9.41 21.98 3.18
C LEU A 87 9.26 21.05 4.37
N ASP A 88 8.04 20.87 4.87
CA ASP A 88 7.78 19.92 5.95
C ASP A 88 8.03 18.46 5.50
N ARG A 89 7.63 18.10 4.26
CA ARG A 89 7.97 16.80 3.69
C ARG A 89 9.48 16.60 3.58
N VAL A 90 10.25 17.64 3.26
CA VAL A 90 11.72 17.56 3.24
C VAL A 90 12.27 17.34 4.64
N ALA A 91 11.79 18.10 5.63
CA ALA A 91 12.19 17.94 7.03
C ALA A 91 11.86 16.53 7.55
N GLN A 92 10.66 16.04 7.28
CA GLN A 92 10.25 14.68 7.63
C GLN A 92 11.13 13.62 6.94
N GLN A 93 11.51 13.83 5.67
CA GLN A 93 12.37 12.88 4.93
C GLN A 93 13.78 12.81 5.50
N VAL A 94 14.33 13.92 6.00
CA VAL A 94 15.65 13.93 6.69
C VAL A 94 15.59 13.00 7.90
N ILE A 95 14.64 13.24 8.80
CA ILE A 95 14.49 12.45 10.04
C ILE A 95 14.06 11.02 9.75
N ALA A 96 13.14 10.81 8.79
CA ALA A 96 12.71 9.47 8.40
C ALA A 96 13.87 8.62 7.88
N THR A 97 14.76 9.20 7.05
CA THR A 97 15.92 8.47 6.51
C THR A 97 16.88 8.06 7.62
N GLU A 98 17.17 8.95 8.57
CA GLU A 98 18.05 8.66 9.71
C GLU A 98 17.41 7.59 10.62
N LEU A 99 16.16 7.78 10.99
CA LEU A 99 15.42 6.86 11.86
C LEU A 99 15.28 5.46 11.22
N GLU A 100 14.98 5.39 9.93
CA GLU A 100 14.87 4.14 9.17
C GLU A 100 16.17 3.32 9.19
N ASN A 101 17.32 3.99 9.00
CA ASN A 101 18.64 3.35 9.06
C ASN A 101 18.93 2.77 10.46
N ASP A 102 18.50 3.46 11.52
CA ASP A 102 18.71 3.01 12.90
C ASP A 102 17.83 1.81 13.24
N VAL A 103 16.55 1.80 12.80
CA VAL A 103 15.53 0.88 13.31
C VAL A 103 15.25 -0.33 12.43
N ASP A 104 15.44 -0.25 11.09
CA ASP A 104 15.00 -1.31 10.17
C ASP A 104 15.62 -2.69 10.48
N LYS A 105 16.88 -2.71 10.92
CA LYS A 105 17.61 -3.92 11.30
C LYS A 105 17.00 -4.64 12.53
N HIS A 106 16.21 -3.95 13.33
CA HIS A 106 15.58 -4.48 14.54
C HIS A 106 14.15 -4.98 14.33
N PHE A 107 13.55 -4.66 13.18
CA PHE A 107 12.20 -5.09 12.85
C PHE A 107 12.11 -6.57 12.54
N SER A 108 10.97 -7.17 12.90
CA SER A 108 10.67 -8.55 12.57
C SER A 108 10.87 -8.83 11.06
N PRO A 109 11.47 -9.98 10.68
CA PRO A 109 11.55 -10.41 9.29
C PRO A 109 10.17 -10.59 8.63
N ASN A 110 9.13 -10.79 9.43
CA ASN A 110 7.73 -10.97 9.02
C ASN A 110 6.96 -9.64 8.83
N SER A 111 7.62 -8.49 9.05
CA SER A 111 7.11 -7.17 8.73
C SER A 111 7.62 -6.71 7.37
N PHE A 112 6.73 -6.37 6.43
CA PHE A 112 7.06 -6.13 5.03
C PHE A 112 6.70 -4.71 4.53
N GLY A 113 5.70 -4.06 5.15
CA GLY A 113 5.17 -2.78 4.67
C GLY A 113 6.13 -1.62 4.87
N TYR A 114 6.32 -0.80 3.84
CA TYR A 114 7.10 0.44 3.89
C TYR A 114 8.53 0.27 4.40
N ARG A 115 9.16 -0.85 4.12
CA ARG A 115 10.55 -1.13 4.53
C ARG A 115 11.48 -1.25 3.32
N PRO A 116 12.76 -0.82 3.46
CA PRO A 116 13.78 -1.05 2.43
C PRO A 116 13.89 -2.55 2.10
N ASN A 117 14.07 -2.87 0.82
CA ASN A 117 14.28 -4.25 0.32
C ASN A 117 13.16 -5.25 0.65
N LYS A 118 12.01 -4.79 1.14
CA LYS A 118 10.80 -5.58 1.35
C LYS A 118 9.72 -5.20 0.35
N SER A 119 8.86 -6.16 0.00
CA SER A 119 7.80 -5.94 -0.98
C SER A 119 6.49 -6.64 -0.62
N ALA A 120 5.40 -6.17 -1.20
CA ALA A 120 4.10 -6.83 -1.07
C ALA A 120 4.12 -8.28 -1.59
N HIS A 121 4.88 -8.56 -2.66
CA HIS A 121 5.00 -9.93 -3.20
C HIS A 121 5.71 -10.88 -2.25
N GLN A 122 6.73 -10.41 -1.53
CA GLN A 122 7.38 -11.22 -0.49
C GLN A 122 6.41 -11.55 0.66
N ALA A 123 5.61 -10.58 1.10
CA ALA A 123 4.57 -10.80 2.12
C ALA A 123 3.53 -11.83 1.65
N ILE A 124 3.05 -11.70 0.41
CA ILE A 124 2.06 -12.62 -0.19
C ILE A 124 2.64 -14.02 -0.34
N GLU A 125 3.90 -14.15 -0.76
CA GLU A 125 4.55 -15.46 -0.91
C GLU A 125 4.76 -16.13 0.45
N GLN A 126 5.22 -15.38 1.46
CA GLN A 126 5.37 -15.90 2.81
C GLN A 126 4.02 -16.37 3.37
N CYS A 127 2.98 -15.56 3.20
CA CYS A 127 1.61 -15.92 3.60
C CYS A 127 1.13 -17.20 2.87
N ARG A 128 1.43 -17.36 1.57
CA ARG A 128 1.11 -18.55 0.80
C ARG A 128 1.79 -19.80 1.38
N ILE A 129 3.08 -19.68 1.72
CA ILE A 129 3.85 -20.78 2.34
C ILE A 129 3.25 -21.14 3.69
N ASN A 130 2.93 -20.17 4.54
CA ASN A 130 2.38 -20.39 5.87
C ASN A 130 0.94 -20.94 5.83
N CYS A 131 0.11 -20.51 4.88
CA CYS A 131 -1.20 -21.13 4.62
C CYS A 131 -1.13 -22.61 4.23
N MET A 132 0.01 -23.08 3.70
CA MET A 132 0.23 -24.51 3.42
C MET A 132 0.66 -25.30 4.66
N LYS A 133 1.15 -24.62 5.71
CA LYS A 133 1.57 -25.26 6.97
C LYS A 133 0.45 -25.24 8.01
N SER A 134 -0.30 -24.16 8.09
CA SER A 134 -1.34 -23.91 9.09
C SER A 134 -2.74 -24.07 8.52
N SER A 135 -3.68 -24.63 9.31
CA SER A 135 -5.05 -24.89 8.86
C SER A 135 -5.99 -23.70 9.09
N TRP A 136 -5.60 -22.74 9.93
CA TRP A 136 -6.41 -21.60 10.31
C TRP A 136 -5.60 -20.32 10.21
N VAL A 137 -6.30 -19.24 9.88
CA VAL A 137 -5.73 -17.89 9.77
C VAL A 137 -6.63 -16.91 10.50
N ILE A 138 -6.03 -15.98 11.22
CA ILE A 138 -6.69 -14.78 11.74
C ILE A 138 -6.33 -13.64 10.80
N ASP A 139 -7.33 -13.09 10.10
CA ASP A 139 -7.24 -11.89 9.26
C ASP A 139 -7.65 -10.70 10.13
N LEU A 140 -6.69 -9.85 10.52
CA LEU A 140 -6.87 -8.76 11.47
C LEU A 140 -7.04 -7.42 10.73
N ASP A 141 -8.03 -6.65 11.10
CA ASP A 141 -8.25 -5.26 10.64
C ASP A 141 -8.29 -4.33 11.85
N ILE A 142 -7.36 -3.39 11.94
CA ILE A 142 -7.30 -2.39 13.01
C ILE A 142 -8.21 -1.22 12.64
N LYS A 143 -9.08 -0.79 13.56
CA LYS A 143 -10.02 0.31 13.34
C LYS A 143 -9.30 1.66 13.34
N GLY A 144 -9.25 2.32 12.18
CA GLY A 144 -8.67 3.66 12.07
C GLY A 144 -7.25 3.74 12.61
N PHE A 145 -6.38 2.81 12.23
CA PHE A 145 -5.05 2.65 12.82
C PHE A 145 -4.29 3.97 12.94
N PHE A 146 -4.05 4.66 11.82
CA PHE A 146 -3.30 5.92 11.81
C PHE A 146 -3.97 7.03 12.62
N ASP A 147 -5.28 7.03 12.73
CA ASP A 147 -6.06 8.06 13.44
C ASP A 147 -6.08 7.80 14.96
N ASN A 148 -5.70 6.59 15.41
CA ASN A 148 -5.78 6.17 16.80
C ASN A 148 -4.43 5.81 17.44
N ILE A 149 -3.31 6.00 16.77
CA ILE A 149 -1.98 5.84 17.40
C ILE A 149 -1.83 6.87 18.52
N ASP A 150 -1.70 6.41 19.76
CA ASP A 150 -1.48 7.26 20.93
C ASP A 150 -0.10 7.91 20.87
N HIS A 151 -0.01 9.23 21.05
CA HIS A 151 1.24 9.98 20.90
C HIS A 151 2.28 9.63 21.97
N GLU A 152 1.84 9.42 23.21
CA GLU A 152 2.75 9.06 24.31
C GLU A 152 3.36 7.68 24.09
N LEU A 153 2.53 6.69 23.75
CA LEU A 153 2.99 5.34 23.44
C LEU A 153 3.87 5.30 22.18
N LEU A 154 3.57 6.12 21.17
CA LEU A 154 4.39 6.26 19.97
C LEU A 154 5.77 6.83 20.33
N LEU A 155 5.83 7.93 21.08
CA LEU A 155 7.10 8.54 21.51
C LEU A 155 7.92 7.59 22.38
N LYS A 156 7.30 6.83 23.30
CA LYS A 156 7.96 5.77 24.06
C LYS A 156 8.51 4.68 23.13
N SER A 157 7.76 4.30 22.10
CA SER A 157 8.21 3.30 21.12
C SER A 157 9.40 3.81 20.29
N VAL A 158 9.40 5.08 19.89
CA VAL A 158 10.56 5.70 19.18
C VAL A 158 11.77 5.78 20.11
N ALA A 159 11.58 6.22 21.37
CA ALA A 159 12.65 6.33 22.37
C ALA A 159 13.29 4.96 22.73
N HIS A 160 12.56 3.86 22.54
CA HIS A 160 13.10 2.51 22.70
C HIS A 160 14.21 2.20 21.68
N TYR A 161 14.13 2.79 20.46
CA TYR A 161 15.08 2.53 19.37
C TYR A 161 16.16 3.60 19.23
N THR A 162 15.89 4.83 19.63
CA THR A 162 16.84 5.92 19.47
C THR A 162 16.81 6.88 20.65
N GLN A 163 18.01 7.28 21.10
CA GLN A 163 18.20 8.31 22.14
C GLN A 163 18.52 9.69 21.53
N LYS A 164 18.47 9.82 20.21
CA LYS A 164 18.79 11.06 19.49
C LYS A 164 17.71 12.12 19.76
N LYS A 165 18.08 13.14 20.54
CA LYS A 165 17.14 14.18 21.01
C LYS A 165 16.43 14.90 19.87
N HIS A 166 17.12 15.17 18.75
CA HIS A 166 16.52 15.84 17.59
C HIS A 166 15.44 14.98 16.92
N ILE A 167 15.60 13.66 16.84
CA ILE A 167 14.57 12.76 16.30
C ILE A 167 13.33 12.82 17.19
N LEU A 168 13.48 12.66 18.49
CA LEU A 168 12.36 12.70 19.44
C LEU A 168 11.65 14.07 19.41
N LEU A 169 12.41 15.18 19.32
CA LEU A 169 11.89 16.54 19.21
C LEU A 169 10.99 16.69 17.98
N TYR A 170 11.47 16.28 16.80
CA TYR A 170 10.72 16.46 15.56
C TYR A 170 9.56 15.49 15.45
N VAL A 171 9.70 14.25 15.88
CA VAL A 171 8.57 13.30 15.94
C VAL A 171 7.45 13.87 16.80
N LYS A 172 7.76 14.40 17.99
CA LYS A 172 6.77 15.05 18.85
C LYS A 172 6.06 16.20 18.13
N ARG A 173 6.79 17.12 17.52
CA ARG A 173 6.21 18.26 16.78
C ARG A 173 5.30 17.85 15.64
N TRP A 174 5.65 16.79 14.89
CA TRP A 174 4.79 16.30 13.79
C TRP A 174 3.55 15.57 14.29
N THR A 175 3.61 14.89 15.41
CA THR A 175 2.41 14.28 16.01
C THR A 175 1.45 15.32 16.58
N GLU A 176 1.97 16.47 17.03
CA GLU A 176 1.20 17.60 17.55
C GLU A 176 0.82 18.64 16.47
N ALA A 177 1.25 18.45 15.22
CA ALA A 177 0.96 19.39 14.13
C ALA A 177 -0.55 19.53 13.88
N ALA A 178 -1.01 20.77 13.74
CA ALA A 178 -2.39 21.08 13.44
C ALA A 178 -2.78 20.59 12.04
N VAL A 179 -4.08 20.38 11.83
CA VAL A 179 -4.67 19.96 10.55
C VAL A 179 -5.66 21.03 10.10
N GLU A 180 -5.48 21.55 8.88
CA GLU A 180 -6.45 22.42 8.21
C GLU A 180 -7.47 21.56 7.48
N LEU A 181 -8.72 21.65 7.89
CA LEU A 181 -9.85 20.94 7.28
C LEU A 181 -10.24 21.59 5.92
N PRO A 182 -11.03 20.89 5.09
CA PRO A 182 -11.45 21.40 3.78
C PRO A 182 -12.25 22.74 3.83
N ASP A 183 -12.84 23.06 4.97
CA ASP A 183 -13.57 24.29 5.24
C ASP A 183 -12.66 25.43 5.78
N GLY A 184 -11.35 25.18 5.89
CA GLY A 184 -10.38 26.14 6.44
C GLY A 184 -10.23 26.11 7.97
N THR A 185 -11.03 25.32 8.68
CA THR A 185 -10.94 25.21 10.14
C THR A 185 -9.63 24.53 10.56
N ILE A 186 -8.95 25.07 11.55
CA ILE A 186 -7.74 24.48 12.14
C ILE A 186 -8.11 23.56 13.30
N LYS A 187 -7.75 22.30 13.18
CA LYS A 187 -7.96 21.28 14.21
C LYS A 187 -6.63 20.84 14.82
N HIS A 188 -6.51 20.89 16.13
CA HIS A 188 -5.36 20.35 16.85
C HIS A 188 -5.57 18.89 17.22
N PRO A 189 -4.53 18.02 17.15
CA PRO A 189 -4.60 16.66 17.62
C PRO A 189 -4.89 16.57 19.13
N GLN A 190 -5.67 15.57 19.51
CA GLN A 190 -6.01 15.33 20.92
C GLN A 190 -5.18 14.16 21.49
N GLY A 191 -3.85 14.25 21.42
CA GLY A 191 -2.94 13.23 21.96
C GLY A 191 -2.93 11.90 21.17
N LYS A 192 -3.55 11.85 19.99
CA LYS A 192 -3.60 10.66 19.14
C LYS A 192 -3.66 11.01 17.67
N GLY A 193 -3.24 10.05 16.84
CA GLY A 193 -3.25 10.10 15.40
C GLY A 193 -1.93 10.60 14.80
N THR A 194 -1.62 10.08 13.62
CA THR A 194 -0.55 10.59 12.76
C THR A 194 -1.16 10.94 11.40
N PRO A 195 -0.81 12.09 10.79
CA PRO A 195 -1.39 12.49 9.51
C PRO A 195 -1.18 11.41 8.44
N GLN A 196 -2.28 10.86 7.88
CA GLN A 196 -2.20 9.95 6.75
C GLN A 196 -1.69 10.72 5.53
N GLY A 197 -0.46 10.46 5.10
CA GLY A 197 0.22 11.15 4.00
C GLY A 197 1.49 11.90 4.41
N GLY A 198 1.82 11.96 5.70
CA GLY A 198 3.14 12.38 6.16
C GLY A 198 4.23 11.40 5.70
N VAL A 199 5.40 11.93 5.35
CA VAL A 199 6.54 11.12 4.86
C VAL A 199 7.09 10.21 5.95
N ILE A 200 7.10 10.68 7.20
CA ILE A 200 7.61 9.90 8.35
C ILE A 200 6.57 8.93 8.92
N SER A 201 5.27 9.12 8.64
CA SER A 201 4.19 8.33 9.25
C SER A 201 4.31 6.81 9.04
N PRO A 202 4.75 6.29 7.88
CA PRO A 202 4.95 4.85 7.68
C PRO A 202 6.04 4.25 8.59
N VAL A 203 7.14 4.97 8.81
CA VAL A 203 8.24 4.53 9.69
C VAL A 203 7.77 4.50 11.14
N LEU A 204 7.08 5.57 11.59
CA LEU A 204 6.52 5.65 12.94
C LEU A 204 5.47 4.55 13.18
N ALA A 205 4.62 4.29 12.21
CA ALA A 205 3.65 3.19 12.26
C ALA A 205 4.33 1.83 12.41
N ASN A 206 5.42 1.59 11.69
CA ASN A 206 6.19 0.35 11.82
C ASN A 206 6.88 0.22 13.18
N ILE A 207 7.48 1.28 13.70
CA ILE A 207 8.10 1.31 15.05
C ILE A 207 7.04 0.98 16.10
N PHE A 208 5.88 1.62 16.03
CA PHE A 208 4.78 1.38 16.96
C PHE A 208 4.30 -0.07 16.91
N MET A 209 4.04 -0.59 15.71
CA MET A 209 3.54 -1.96 15.53
C MET A 209 4.58 -3.02 15.87
N ASP A 210 5.86 -2.75 15.70
CA ASP A 210 6.90 -3.68 16.11
C ASP A 210 6.89 -3.94 17.63
N ILE A 211 6.68 -2.88 18.43
CA ILE A 211 6.56 -3.00 19.89
C ILE A 211 5.19 -3.56 20.30
N VAL A 212 4.12 -3.05 19.68
CA VAL A 212 2.75 -3.42 20.06
C VAL A 212 2.42 -4.86 19.69
N PHE A 213 2.86 -5.30 18.50
CA PHE A 213 2.45 -6.57 17.93
C PHE A 213 3.62 -7.51 17.65
N ASP A 214 4.60 -7.11 16.79
CA ASP A 214 5.60 -8.04 16.24
C ASP A 214 6.45 -8.70 17.36
N LYS A 215 7.03 -7.92 18.25
CA LYS A 215 7.81 -8.43 19.39
C LYS A 215 6.95 -9.15 20.43
N TRP A 216 5.74 -8.64 20.67
CA TRP A 216 4.82 -9.26 21.61
C TRP A 216 4.40 -10.66 21.16
N ILE A 217 3.97 -10.82 19.88
CA ILE A 217 3.52 -12.13 19.35
C ILE A 217 4.69 -13.10 19.29
N SER A 218 5.86 -12.66 18.83
CA SER A 218 7.06 -13.50 18.74
C SER A 218 7.52 -14.02 20.10
N LYS A 219 7.38 -13.21 21.16
CA LYS A 219 7.75 -13.61 22.52
C LYS A 219 6.71 -14.51 23.19
N ARG A 220 5.41 -14.20 23.02
CA ARG A 220 4.32 -14.88 23.74
C ARG A 220 3.77 -16.09 22.99
N ASN A 221 3.89 -16.12 21.67
CA ASN A 221 3.35 -17.17 20.80
C ASN A 221 4.35 -17.47 19.68
N PRO A 222 5.56 -17.97 19.97
CA PRO A 222 6.64 -18.16 18.99
C PRO A 222 6.28 -19.15 17.87
N ASP A 223 5.37 -20.08 18.14
CA ASP A 223 4.89 -21.08 17.17
C ASP A 223 3.93 -20.51 16.10
N ASN A 224 3.39 -19.31 16.33
CA ASN A 224 2.44 -18.69 15.41
C ASN A 224 3.15 -17.78 14.42
N SER A 225 3.31 -18.23 13.19
CA SER A 225 3.81 -17.42 12.10
C SER A 225 2.81 -16.29 11.78
N PHE A 226 3.32 -15.15 11.34
CA PHE A 226 2.49 -14.03 10.89
C PHE A 226 3.16 -13.28 9.73
N GLU A 227 2.38 -12.52 8.98
CA GLU A 227 2.83 -11.51 8.03
C GLU A 227 2.13 -10.18 8.35
N ARG A 228 2.92 -9.12 8.42
CA ARG A 228 2.41 -7.77 8.60
C ARG A 228 2.84 -6.85 7.46
N TYR A 229 1.88 -6.15 6.91
CA TYR A 229 2.12 -5.06 5.95
C TYR A 229 1.43 -3.79 6.47
N ALA A 230 2.16 -2.95 7.19
CA ALA A 230 1.63 -1.83 7.98
C ALA A 230 0.59 -2.30 9.00
N ASP A 231 -0.68 -1.96 8.80
CA ASP A 231 -1.84 -2.34 9.62
C ASP A 231 -2.57 -3.62 9.15
N ASP A 232 -2.26 -4.12 7.95
CA ASP A 232 -2.76 -5.41 7.45
C ASP A 232 -1.95 -6.56 8.05
N ILE A 233 -2.59 -7.41 8.86
CA ILE A 233 -1.92 -8.49 9.60
C ILE A 233 -2.63 -9.81 9.37
N ILE A 234 -1.85 -10.84 9.04
CA ILE A 234 -2.30 -12.23 8.93
C ILE A 234 -1.54 -13.07 9.95
N VAL A 235 -2.26 -13.82 10.80
CA VAL A 235 -1.65 -14.73 11.80
C VAL A 235 -2.08 -16.17 11.53
N HIS A 236 -1.13 -17.10 11.57
CA HIS A 236 -1.36 -18.50 11.25
C HIS A 236 -1.49 -19.35 12.51
N CYS A 237 -2.49 -20.24 12.54
CA CYS A 237 -2.80 -21.12 13.66
C CYS A 237 -2.97 -22.57 13.20
N LYS A 238 -2.58 -23.52 14.05
CA LYS A 238 -2.68 -24.98 13.76
C LYS A 238 -4.14 -25.46 13.82
N ASN A 239 -4.92 -24.94 14.76
CA ASN A 239 -6.32 -25.33 15.00
C ASN A 239 -7.19 -24.17 15.42
N ILE A 240 -8.52 -24.39 15.47
CA ILE A 240 -9.50 -23.35 15.78
C ILE A 240 -9.43 -22.88 17.25
N LYS A 241 -9.16 -23.78 18.18
CA LYS A 241 -9.07 -23.42 19.61
C LYS A 241 -7.91 -22.44 19.85
N GLU A 242 -6.77 -22.70 19.22
CA GLU A 242 -5.62 -21.80 19.20
C GLU A 242 -5.97 -20.45 18.58
N ALA A 243 -6.65 -20.44 17.42
CA ALA A 243 -7.03 -19.20 16.74
C ALA A 243 -7.98 -18.34 17.60
N LEU A 244 -8.95 -18.95 18.28
CA LEU A 244 -9.85 -18.24 19.18
C LEU A 244 -9.12 -17.66 20.38
N ARG A 245 -8.29 -18.47 21.07
CA ARG A 245 -7.48 -18.03 22.22
C ARG A 245 -6.55 -16.88 21.81
N LEU A 246 -5.87 -17.02 20.69
CA LEU A 246 -4.90 -16.00 20.23
C LEU A 246 -5.61 -14.71 19.82
N LEU A 247 -6.79 -14.78 19.18
CA LEU A 247 -7.57 -13.60 18.86
C LEU A 247 -7.96 -12.80 20.11
N GLU A 248 -8.39 -13.47 21.19
CA GLU A 248 -8.70 -12.77 22.45
C GLU A 248 -7.45 -12.16 23.07
N ALA A 249 -6.31 -12.85 23.07
CA ALA A 249 -5.05 -12.31 23.55
C ALA A 249 -4.58 -11.08 22.73
N ILE A 250 -4.75 -11.09 21.39
CA ILE A 250 -4.45 -9.94 20.54
C ILE A 250 -5.40 -8.76 20.82
N LYS A 251 -6.70 -9.02 21.00
CA LYS A 251 -7.67 -7.97 21.37
C LYS A 251 -7.27 -7.28 22.67
N GLU A 252 -6.93 -8.05 23.70
CA GLU A 252 -6.51 -7.49 24.98
C GLU A 252 -5.21 -6.71 24.85
N ARG A 253 -4.22 -7.24 24.13
CA ARG A 253 -2.97 -6.54 23.84
C ARG A 253 -3.21 -5.21 23.13
N PHE A 254 -4.07 -5.18 22.11
CA PHE A 254 -4.37 -3.95 21.38
C PHE A 254 -5.10 -2.95 22.28
N ARG A 255 -6.04 -3.42 23.11
CA ARG A 255 -6.74 -2.57 24.07
C ARG A 255 -5.77 -1.89 25.06
N THR A 256 -4.79 -2.62 25.60
CA THR A 256 -3.75 -2.03 26.46
C THR A 256 -2.86 -1.02 25.75
N CYS A 257 -2.75 -1.12 24.42
CA CYS A 257 -2.02 -0.17 23.58
C CYS A 257 -2.93 0.89 22.93
N LYS A 258 -4.16 1.06 23.46
CA LYS A 258 -5.16 2.04 22.99
C LYS A 258 -5.56 1.86 21.53
N LEU A 259 -5.45 0.63 20.99
CA LEU A 259 -5.95 0.24 19.65
C LEU A 259 -7.21 -0.63 19.80
N GLU A 260 -8.04 -0.62 18.76
CA GLU A 260 -9.25 -1.44 18.65
C GLU A 260 -9.27 -2.25 17.36
N LEU A 261 -9.60 -3.55 17.43
CA LEU A 261 -9.86 -4.36 16.24
C LEU A 261 -11.25 -4.06 15.66
N ASN A 262 -11.33 -4.02 14.36
CA ASN A 262 -12.60 -3.93 13.66
C ASN A 262 -13.30 -5.30 13.68
N ARG A 263 -14.34 -5.44 14.51
CA ARG A 263 -15.06 -6.69 14.72
C ARG A 263 -15.74 -7.26 13.46
N GLU A 264 -16.18 -6.39 12.56
CA GLU A 264 -16.85 -6.82 11.32
C GLU A 264 -15.90 -7.36 10.28
N LYS A 265 -14.66 -6.85 10.26
CA LYS A 265 -13.66 -7.18 9.26
C LYS A 265 -12.66 -8.22 9.75
N THR A 266 -12.37 -8.29 11.05
CA THR A 266 -11.51 -9.33 11.61
C THR A 266 -12.18 -10.69 11.50
N LYS A 267 -11.47 -11.69 10.94
CA LYS A 267 -12.04 -12.99 10.61
C LYS A 267 -11.10 -14.13 10.97
N ILE A 268 -11.68 -15.23 11.44
CA ILE A 268 -10.97 -16.51 11.50
C ILE A 268 -11.35 -17.31 10.24
N VAL A 269 -10.37 -17.70 9.46
CA VAL A 269 -10.52 -18.33 8.14
C VAL A 269 -9.92 -19.71 8.14
N TYR A 270 -10.65 -20.69 7.61
CA TYR A 270 -10.15 -22.05 7.42
C TYR A 270 -9.44 -22.18 6.08
N CYS A 271 -8.16 -22.54 6.11
CA CYS A 271 -7.34 -22.79 4.93
C CYS A 271 -7.52 -24.24 4.44
N ARG A 272 -8.60 -24.50 3.71
CA ARG A 272 -8.91 -25.83 3.17
C ARG A 272 -7.88 -26.26 2.13
N ARG A 273 -7.10 -27.29 2.43
CA ARG A 273 -6.01 -27.83 1.58
C ARG A 273 -6.29 -29.25 1.06
N ASN A 274 -7.39 -29.88 1.50
CA ASN A 274 -7.77 -31.22 1.09
C ASN A 274 -9.29 -31.27 0.83
N GLN A 275 -9.70 -31.92 -0.27
CA GLN A 275 -11.10 -32.11 -0.58
C GLN A 275 -11.81 -33.03 0.42
N LYS A 276 -11.09 -34.06 0.91
CA LYS A 276 -11.62 -35.11 1.78
C LYS A 276 -11.71 -34.68 3.27
N ARG A 277 -10.85 -33.77 3.72
CA ARG A 277 -10.86 -33.25 5.10
C ARG A 277 -11.73 -32.00 5.19
N GLN A 278 -12.91 -32.17 5.69
CA GLN A 278 -13.75 -31.05 6.15
C GLN A 278 -13.63 -30.94 7.68
N PRO A 279 -13.69 -29.71 8.24
CA PRO A 279 -13.80 -29.56 9.68
C PRO A 279 -15.15 -30.16 10.13
N PRO A 280 -15.22 -30.70 11.36
CA PRO A 280 -16.42 -31.37 11.89
C PRO A 280 -17.61 -30.42 12.15
N PHE A 281 -17.49 -29.14 11.79
CA PHE A 281 -18.49 -28.10 11.95
C PHE A 281 -18.50 -27.15 10.75
N LYS A 282 -19.62 -26.43 10.58
CA LYS A 282 -19.79 -25.47 9.49
C LYS A 282 -18.84 -24.28 9.66
N VAL A 283 -17.89 -24.13 8.74
CA VAL A 283 -16.93 -23.01 8.74
C VAL A 283 -17.54 -21.81 8.03
N ARG A 284 -17.53 -20.65 8.70
CA ARG A 284 -18.07 -19.41 8.17
C ARG A 284 -17.23 -18.81 7.04
N TYR A 285 -15.89 -18.82 7.17
CA TYR A 285 -14.99 -18.21 6.20
C TYR A 285 -13.94 -19.21 5.70
N GLN A 286 -13.82 -19.31 4.37
CA GLN A 286 -12.82 -20.14 3.67
C GLN A 286 -12.01 -19.33 2.65
N LYS A 287 -11.99 -18.00 2.80
CA LYS A 287 -11.20 -17.08 1.97
C LYS A 287 -10.95 -15.78 2.73
N PHE A 288 -9.82 -15.15 2.44
CA PHE A 288 -9.51 -13.80 2.90
C PHE A 288 -8.80 -13.02 1.79
N ASP A 289 -8.80 -11.69 1.90
CA ASP A 289 -8.08 -10.80 0.99
C ASP A 289 -6.85 -10.23 1.70
N PHE A 290 -5.68 -10.31 1.07
CA PHE A 290 -4.45 -9.70 1.57
C PHE A 290 -3.72 -9.02 0.42
N LEU A 291 -3.40 -7.73 0.58
CA LEU A 291 -2.65 -6.91 -0.39
C LEU A 291 -3.21 -6.98 -1.83
N GLY A 292 -4.54 -6.96 -1.96
CA GLY A 292 -5.21 -6.99 -3.26
C GLY A 292 -5.33 -8.36 -3.92
N TYR A 293 -4.91 -9.42 -3.22
CA TYR A 293 -5.10 -10.81 -3.61
C TYR A 293 -6.13 -11.50 -2.72
N THR A 294 -6.90 -12.43 -3.28
CA THR A 294 -7.77 -13.34 -2.53
C THR A 294 -7.10 -14.69 -2.38
N PHE A 295 -6.89 -15.10 -1.15
CA PHE A 295 -6.47 -16.44 -0.75
C PHE A 295 -7.72 -17.32 -0.60
N LYS A 296 -7.76 -18.47 -1.28
CA LYS A 296 -8.86 -19.45 -1.19
C LYS A 296 -8.42 -20.83 -1.68
N PRO A 297 -9.21 -21.89 -1.42
CA PRO A 297 -8.95 -23.21 -2.01
C PRO A 297 -8.93 -23.13 -3.54
N ARG A 298 -7.89 -23.70 -4.17
CA ARG A 298 -7.74 -23.80 -5.63
C ARG A 298 -7.03 -25.10 -6.01
N MET A 299 -7.39 -25.65 -7.15
CA MET A 299 -6.64 -26.76 -7.75
C MET A 299 -5.34 -26.24 -8.34
N GLU A 300 -4.25 -26.92 -8.04
CA GLU A 300 -2.88 -26.60 -8.48
C GLU A 300 -2.18 -27.85 -8.99
N MET A 301 -1.41 -27.69 -10.07
CA MET A 301 -0.51 -28.73 -10.55
C MET A 301 0.73 -28.74 -9.65
N LYS A 302 1.01 -29.86 -9.00
CA LYS A 302 2.20 -30.04 -8.17
C LYS A 302 2.77 -31.44 -8.42
N GLY A 303 3.98 -31.50 -8.96
CA GLY A 303 4.62 -32.77 -9.34
C GLY A 303 3.77 -33.58 -10.31
N GLY A 304 3.24 -32.98 -11.38
CA GLY A 304 2.42 -33.62 -12.41
C GLY A 304 1.00 -34.05 -11.96
N LYS A 305 0.63 -33.83 -10.68
CA LYS A 305 -0.69 -34.21 -10.13
C LYS A 305 -1.49 -32.98 -9.70
N MET A 306 -2.80 -32.97 -9.99
CA MET A 306 -3.72 -31.94 -9.51
C MET A 306 -3.98 -32.11 -8.02
N ARG A 307 -3.64 -31.10 -7.22
CA ARG A 307 -3.86 -31.10 -5.76
C ARG A 307 -4.56 -29.81 -5.36
N MET A 308 -5.38 -29.89 -4.31
CA MET A 308 -5.98 -28.69 -3.72
C MET A 308 -4.93 -27.97 -2.88
N GLY A 309 -4.68 -26.71 -3.21
CA GLY A 309 -3.89 -25.79 -2.42
C GLY A 309 -4.72 -24.62 -1.91
N PHE A 310 -4.13 -23.79 -1.06
CA PHE A 310 -4.74 -22.53 -0.59
C PHE A 310 -3.86 -21.39 -1.07
N SER A 311 -4.23 -20.79 -2.22
CA SER A 311 -3.32 -19.92 -2.97
C SER A 311 -3.92 -18.56 -3.32
N PRO A 312 -3.04 -17.52 -3.46
CA PRO A 312 -3.44 -16.18 -3.84
C PRO A 312 -3.73 -16.07 -5.35
N ALA A 313 -4.69 -15.23 -5.69
CA ALA A 313 -4.89 -14.69 -7.03
C ALA A 313 -5.51 -13.30 -6.92
N ILE A 314 -5.51 -12.52 -7.99
CA ILE A 314 -6.12 -11.19 -8.01
C ILE A 314 -7.52 -11.19 -7.35
N SER A 315 -7.75 -10.27 -6.41
CA SER A 315 -9.02 -10.19 -5.69
C SER A 315 -10.15 -9.63 -6.56
N GLN A 316 -11.39 -10.01 -6.25
CA GLN A 316 -12.55 -9.45 -6.96
C GLN A 316 -12.64 -7.93 -6.79
N LYS A 317 -12.26 -7.39 -5.63
CA LYS A 317 -12.18 -5.93 -5.39
C LYS A 317 -11.19 -5.27 -6.34
N SER A 318 -10.01 -5.88 -6.54
CA SER A 318 -8.99 -5.38 -7.46
C SER A 318 -9.46 -5.44 -8.90
N VAL A 319 -10.09 -6.55 -9.33
CA VAL A 319 -10.68 -6.67 -10.67
C VAL A 319 -11.74 -5.60 -10.90
N SER A 320 -12.66 -5.40 -9.94
CA SER A 320 -13.72 -4.39 -10.05
C SER A 320 -13.15 -2.98 -10.15
N ARG A 321 -12.16 -2.64 -9.31
CA ARG A 321 -11.48 -1.34 -9.35
C ARG A 321 -10.85 -1.06 -10.70
N ILE A 322 -10.08 -2.00 -11.24
CA ILE A 322 -9.42 -1.86 -12.54
C ILE A 322 -10.46 -1.80 -13.66
N THR A 323 -11.53 -2.58 -13.58
CA THR A 323 -12.63 -2.54 -14.54
C THR A 323 -13.31 -1.17 -14.57
N VAL A 324 -13.59 -0.58 -13.43
CA VAL A 324 -14.14 0.79 -13.34
C VAL A 324 -13.16 1.82 -13.95
N GLU A 325 -11.87 1.67 -13.68
CA GLU A 325 -10.83 2.53 -14.28
C GLU A 325 -10.85 2.41 -15.80
N LEU A 326 -10.89 1.19 -16.36
CA LEU A 326 -11.00 0.95 -17.80
C LEU A 326 -12.28 1.56 -18.42
N PHE A 327 -13.39 1.56 -17.67
CA PHE A 327 -14.64 2.19 -18.14
C PHE A 327 -14.54 3.71 -18.18
N LYS A 328 -13.93 4.32 -17.15
CA LYS A 328 -13.73 5.77 -17.06
C LYS A 328 -12.82 6.31 -18.18
N MET A 329 -11.84 5.53 -18.64
CA MET A 329 -10.95 5.92 -19.76
C MET A 329 -11.68 6.07 -21.10
N LYS A 330 -12.86 5.45 -21.27
CA LYS A 330 -13.66 5.51 -22.48
C LYS A 330 -12.86 5.18 -23.76
N VAL A 331 -11.94 4.21 -23.71
CA VAL A 331 -11.01 3.81 -24.80
C VAL A 331 -11.74 3.64 -26.15
N HIS A 332 -12.98 3.15 -26.14
CA HIS A 332 -13.80 2.99 -27.33
C HIS A 332 -14.15 4.32 -28.05
N ARG A 333 -13.93 5.47 -27.42
CA ARG A 333 -14.13 6.81 -28.01
C ARG A 333 -12.86 7.40 -28.62
N TRP A 334 -11.70 6.77 -28.45
CA TRP A 334 -10.41 7.26 -28.97
C TRP A 334 -10.24 6.96 -30.46
N VAL A 335 -11.26 7.26 -31.25
CA VAL A 335 -11.32 6.94 -32.69
C VAL A 335 -10.31 7.72 -33.55
N HIS A 336 -9.82 8.85 -33.03
CA HIS A 336 -8.77 9.64 -33.71
C HIS A 336 -7.41 8.95 -33.70
N PHE A 337 -7.14 8.13 -32.65
CA PHE A 337 -5.86 7.44 -32.55
C PHE A 337 -5.83 6.13 -33.37
N PRO A 338 -4.66 5.74 -33.93
CA PRO A 338 -4.43 4.38 -34.38
C PRO A 338 -4.29 3.42 -33.21
N LEU A 339 -4.50 2.12 -33.47
CA LEU A 339 -4.47 1.09 -32.40
C LEU A 339 -3.11 1.02 -31.69
N SER A 340 -2.01 1.24 -32.40
CA SER A 340 -0.65 1.31 -31.86
C SER A 340 -0.48 2.44 -30.83
N LYS A 341 -1.08 3.61 -31.09
CA LYS A 341 -1.05 4.74 -30.13
C LYS A 341 -1.85 4.43 -28.88
N ILE A 342 -3.02 3.77 -29.03
CA ILE A 342 -3.82 3.29 -27.90
C ILE A 342 -3.01 2.29 -27.05
N ALA A 343 -2.31 1.36 -27.71
CA ALA A 343 -1.45 0.40 -27.05
C ALA A 343 -0.33 1.09 -26.25
N ALA A 344 0.32 2.11 -26.84
CA ALA A 344 1.34 2.91 -26.18
C ALA A 344 0.80 3.65 -24.94
N LEU A 345 -0.37 4.28 -25.05
CA LEU A 345 -1.01 4.99 -23.92
C LEU A 345 -1.39 4.06 -22.76
N LEU A 346 -1.78 2.82 -23.05
CA LEU A 346 -2.17 1.84 -22.04
C LEU A 346 -1.00 1.00 -21.52
N ARG A 347 0.17 1.06 -22.17
CA ARG A 347 1.33 0.18 -21.90
C ARG A 347 1.70 0.15 -20.43
N LEU A 348 1.95 1.30 -19.83
CA LEU A 348 2.41 1.37 -18.42
C LEU A 348 1.38 0.81 -17.45
N LYS A 349 0.09 1.10 -17.66
CA LYS A 349 -1.00 0.58 -16.82
C LYS A 349 -1.12 -0.94 -16.92
N ILE A 350 -1.17 -1.48 -18.15
CA ILE A 350 -1.27 -2.92 -18.39
C ILE A 350 -0.06 -3.65 -17.81
N ARG A 351 1.15 -3.12 -18.02
CA ARG A 351 2.38 -3.67 -17.44
C ARG A 351 2.35 -3.65 -15.92
N GLY A 352 1.91 -2.54 -15.30
CA GLY A 352 1.76 -2.44 -13.85
C GLY A 352 0.78 -3.50 -13.30
N TRP A 353 -0.37 -3.72 -13.94
CA TRP A 353 -1.32 -4.75 -13.54
C TRP A 353 -0.76 -6.17 -13.72
N LEU A 354 -0.08 -6.44 -14.83
CA LEU A 354 0.57 -7.74 -15.09
C LEU A 354 1.68 -8.02 -14.08
N ASN A 355 2.54 -7.05 -13.82
CA ASN A 355 3.65 -7.18 -12.89
C ASN A 355 3.18 -7.37 -11.45
N TYR A 356 2.08 -6.69 -11.04
CA TYR A 356 1.57 -6.83 -9.69
C TYR A 356 0.70 -8.07 -9.52
N TYR A 357 -0.32 -8.27 -10.35
CA TYR A 357 -1.31 -9.34 -10.16
C TYR A 357 -1.02 -10.63 -10.92
N GLY A 358 -0.07 -10.61 -11.85
CA GLY A 358 0.27 -11.78 -12.68
C GLY A 358 1.30 -12.73 -12.06
N VAL A 359 1.87 -12.41 -10.90
CA VAL A 359 2.95 -13.18 -10.28
C VAL A 359 2.48 -14.56 -9.83
N PHE A 360 1.35 -14.64 -9.12
CA PHE A 360 0.94 -15.91 -8.51
C PHE A 360 0.00 -16.73 -9.40
N ARG A 361 -1.03 -16.16 -9.96
CA ARG A 361 -2.01 -16.90 -10.79
C ARG A 361 -2.49 -16.05 -11.96
N LYS A 362 -1.61 -15.92 -12.94
CA LYS A 362 -1.81 -15.06 -14.12
C LYS A 362 -3.13 -15.35 -14.86
N SER A 363 -3.54 -16.62 -14.95
CA SER A 363 -4.78 -17.05 -15.63
C SER A 363 -6.03 -16.36 -15.08
N GLU A 364 -6.07 -16.02 -13.78
CA GLU A 364 -7.22 -15.34 -13.18
C GLU A 364 -7.39 -13.88 -13.68
N MET A 365 -6.36 -13.30 -14.29
CA MET A 365 -6.45 -11.99 -14.94
C MET A 365 -7.19 -12.02 -16.28
N ARG A 366 -7.52 -13.21 -16.82
CA ARG A 366 -8.25 -13.35 -18.09
C ARG A 366 -9.56 -12.53 -18.07
N ARG A 367 -10.25 -12.50 -16.96
CA ARG A 367 -11.50 -11.72 -16.80
C ARG A 367 -11.28 -10.23 -17.04
N LEU A 368 -10.21 -9.68 -16.52
CA LEU A 368 -9.85 -8.28 -16.68
C LEU A 368 -9.52 -7.95 -18.14
N PHE A 369 -8.68 -8.76 -18.76
CA PHE A 369 -8.26 -8.52 -20.15
C PHE A 369 -9.37 -8.81 -21.15
N LYS A 370 -10.33 -9.68 -20.84
CA LYS A 370 -11.57 -9.82 -21.61
C LYS A 370 -12.35 -8.51 -21.68
N VAL A 371 -12.47 -7.79 -20.56
CA VAL A 371 -13.13 -6.46 -20.53
C VAL A 371 -12.37 -5.45 -21.38
N LEU A 372 -11.05 -5.40 -21.29
CA LEU A 372 -10.23 -4.50 -22.14
C LEU A 372 -10.42 -4.83 -23.62
N ASN A 373 -10.32 -6.11 -24.02
CA ASN A 373 -10.52 -6.54 -25.39
C ASN A 373 -11.93 -6.18 -25.91
N GLN A 374 -12.97 -6.31 -25.09
CA GLN A 374 -14.32 -5.85 -25.45
C GLN A 374 -14.38 -4.34 -25.71
N ARG A 375 -13.61 -3.53 -24.97
CA ARG A 375 -13.50 -2.08 -25.25
C ARG A 375 -12.77 -1.81 -26.55
N LEU A 376 -11.75 -2.59 -26.88
CA LEU A 376 -11.06 -2.51 -28.18
C LEU A 376 -11.95 -2.95 -29.34
N VAL A 377 -12.76 -3.99 -29.20
CA VAL A 377 -13.78 -4.37 -30.20
C VAL A 377 -14.76 -3.23 -30.43
N LYS A 378 -15.25 -2.60 -29.35
CA LYS A 378 -16.14 -1.43 -29.47
C LYS A 378 -15.45 -0.25 -30.17
N TRP A 379 -14.14 -0.05 -29.90
CA TRP A 379 -13.34 0.95 -30.60
C TRP A 379 -13.26 0.64 -32.12
N VAL A 380 -13.00 -0.61 -32.54
CA VAL A 380 -13.00 -1.02 -33.96
C VAL A 380 -14.31 -0.66 -34.60
N ARG A 381 -15.46 -0.95 -33.96
CA ARG A 381 -16.80 -0.61 -34.50
C ARG A 381 -17.02 0.89 -34.66
N ASN A 382 -16.52 1.67 -33.71
CA ASN A 382 -16.68 3.12 -33.73
C ASN A 382 -15.76 3.78 -34.77
N LYS A 383 -14.55 3.25 -34.96
CA LYS A 383 -13.56 3.81 -35.90
C LYS A 383 -13.87 3.49 -37.36
N TYR A 384 -14.24 2.26 -37.66
CA TYR A 384 -14.39 1.80 -39.05
C TYR A 384 -15.87 1.69 -39.44
N LYS A 385 -16.33 2.56 -40.36
CA LYS A 385 -17.73 2.59 -40.86
C LYS A 385 -18.24 1.20 -41.29
N ARG A 386 -17.37 0.37 -41.93
CA ARG A 386 -17.70 -1.00 -42.41
C ARG A 386 -18.13 -1.97 -41.27
N PHE A 387 -17.82 -1.69 -40.01
CA PHE A 387 -18.22 -2.52 -38.84
C PHE A 387 -19.36 -1.91 -38.04
N LYS A 388 -19.74 -0.67 -38.28
CA LYS A 388 -20.71 0.08 -37.46
C LYS A 388 -22.08 -0.61 -37.39
N ARG A 389 -22.57 -1.09 -38.52
CA ARG A 389 -23.90 -1.75 -38.66
C ARG A 389 -23.83 -3.28 -38.66
N LYS A 390 -22.63 -3.88 -38.69
CA LYS A 390 -22.43 -5.34 -38.65
C LYS A 390 -22.49 -5.88 -37.23
N HIS A 391 -22.78 -7.18 -37.10
CA HIS A 391 -22.72 -7.87 -35.83
C HIS A 391 -21.32 -7.73 -35.22
N TRP A 392 -21.25 -7.63 -33.90
CA TRP A 392 -20.00 -7.38 -33.17
C TRP A 392 -18.89 -8.41 -33.46
N TYR A 393 -19.27 -9.61 -33.85
CA TYR A 393 -18.36 -10.71 -34.22
C TYR A 393 -17.38 -10.31 -35.33
N TYR A 394 -17.79 -9.54 -36.33
CA TYR A 394 -16.89 -9.12 -37.42
C TYR A 394 -15.79 -8.18 -36.95
N ALA A 395 -16.10 -7.30 -36.02
CA ALA A 395 -15.11 -6.43 -35.38
C ALA A 395 -14.16 -7.22 -34.49
N LEU A 396 -14.68 -8.22 -33.76
CA LEU A 396 -13.87 -9.16 -32.99
C LEU A 396 -12.93 -9.96 -33.90
N LYS A 397 -13.44 -10.55 -34.99
CA LYS A 397 -12.62 -11.30 -35.96
C LYS A 397 -11.49 -10.44 -36.53
N HIS A 398 -11.78 -9.17 -36.85
CA HIS A 398 -10.77 -8.22 -37.28
C HIS A 398 -9.70 -7.96 -36.21
N LEU A 399 -10.12 -7.72 -34.95
CA LEU A 399 -9.18 -7.51 -33.85
C LEU A 399 -8.36 -8.76 -33.55
N LYS A 400 -8.94 -9.97 -33.65
CA LYS A 400 -8.21 -11.25 -33.56
C LYS A 400 -7.12 -11.36 -34.61
N GLY A 401 -7.42 -11.01 -35.86
CA GLY A 401 -6.43 -10.98 -36.96
C GLY A 401 -5.26 -10.06 -36.60
N ILE A 402 -5.52 -8.83 -36.14
CA ILE A 402 -4.49 -7.89 -35.73
C ILE A 402 -3.65 -8.47 -34.54
N ALA A 403 -4.31 -9.07 -33.56
CA ALA A 403 -3.61 -9.64 -32.39
C ALA A 403 -2.75 -10.86 -32.78
N LYS A 404 -3.11 -11.59 -33.83
CA LYS A 404 -2.31 -12.69 -34.39
C LYS A 404 -1.09 -12.16 -35.14
N SER A 405 -1.26 -11.14 -35.97
CA SER A 405 -0.17 -10.52 -36.77
C SER A 405 0.79 -9.70 -35.88
N TYR A 406 0.27 -9.05 -34.82
CA TYR A 406 1.02 -8.17 -33.93
C TYR A 406 0.86 -8.54 -32.46
N PRO A 407 1.34 -9.73 -32.02
CA PRO A 407 1.10 -10.25 -30.67
C PRO A 407 1.73 -9.41 -29.58
N ASN A 408 2.71 -8.58 -29.88
CA ASN A 408 3.41 -7.70 -28.95
C ASN A 408 2.85 -6.27 -28.91
N MET A 409 1.80 -5.95 -29.67
CA MET A 409 1.23 -4.59 -29.73
C MET A 409 0.72 -4.15 -28.36
N PHE A 410 -0.06 -4.97 -27.67
CA PHE A 410 -0.48 -4.75 -26.28
C PHE A 410 0.28 -5.66 -25.34
N GLU A 411 0.67 -5.16 -24.17
CA GLU A 411 1.40 -5.96 -23.17
C GLU A 411 0.68 -7.25 -22.76
N HIS A 412 -0.65 -7.26 -22.72
CA HIS A 412 -1.42 -8.47 -22.37
C HIS A 412 -1.55 -9.44 -23.56
N TRP A 413 -1.42 -9.01 -24.81
CA TRP A 413 -1.47 -9.90 -25.98
C TRP A 413 -0.24 -10.79 -26.12
N LYS A 414 0.87 -10.44 -25.46
CA LYS A 414 2.04 -11.32 -25.34
C LYS A 414 1.68 -12.69 -24.77
N TYR A 415 0.60 -12.77 -24.00
CA TYR A 415 0.06 -14.01 -23.43
C TYR A 415 -1.16 -14.44 -24.26
N GLU A 416 -1.07 -15.60 -24.91
CA GLU A 416 -2.10 -16.10 -25.81
C GLU A 416 -3.50 -16.14 -25.18
N GLY A 417 -3.61 -16.63 -23.95
CA GLY A 417 -4.87 -16.68 -23.19
C GLY A 417 -5.49 -15.33 -22.85
N PHE A 418 -4.83 -14.19 -23.15
CA PHE A 418 -5.34 -12.84 -22.93
C PHE A 418 -5.65 -12.08 -24.24
N ARG A 419 -5.36 -12.68 -25.39
CA ARG A 419 -5.75 -12.15 -26.68
C ARG A 419 -7.27 -12.10 -26.85
N PRO A 420 -7.79 -11.29 -27.78
CA PRO A 420 -9.22 -11.30 -28.11
C PRO A 420 -9.68 -12.71 -28.48
N CYS A 421 -10.73 -13.21 -27.83
CA CYS A 421 -11.25 -14.58 -28.05
C CYS A 421 -12.79 -14.57 -28.21
#